data_3e8f366a5d9ec058ec5f0f13f7a5282e
#
_entry.id   3e8f366a5d9ec058ec5f0f13f7a5282e
#
_cell.length_a   1.000
_cell.length_b   1.000
_cell.length_c   1.000
_cell.angle_alpha   90.00
_cell.angle_beta   90.00
_cell.angle_gamma   90.00
#
_symmetry.space_group_name_H-M   'P 1'
#
loop_
_entity.id
_entity.type
_entity.pdbx_description
1 polymer ?
#
loop_
_entity_poly.entity_id
_entity_poly.type
_entity_poly.pdbx_seq_one_letter_code
_entity_poly.pdbx_strand_id
1 'polypeptide(L)'
;MQHLRTIADIPDSNQLRLLLDRAALLKRLRRQGQVPKTLDGRVLAMVFGQPSTRTRLSFESGMSILGGHAVTMQTRDLQLKYGETLQDTARVMGQYADALLLRAKDHEQLETVAQFAGVPVINGMTAIDHPCQVLTDLFTVYERREQAFEMVWAWIGPPTSTAMGYAALSKLAGIKIQFAFPYKDENAISKL
;
A
#
# COMPACT_ATOMS: atom_id res chain seq x y z
N MET A 1 8.30 -4.68 14.22
CA MET A 1 7.06 -4.83 13.43
C MET A 1 7.23 -4.06 12.13
N GLN A 2 6.89 -4.64 10.99
CA GLN A 2 7.12 -4.00 9.70
C GLN A 2 5.82 -3.38 9.20
N HIS A 3 5.81 -2.05 9.02
CA HIS A 3 4.73 -1.34 8.33
C HIS A 3 5.02 -1.27 6.82
N LEU A 4 4.02 -0.90 6.02
CA LEU A 4 4.16 -0.53 4.61
C LEU A 4 3.53 0.86 4.41
N ARG A 5 4.20 1.90 4.87
CA ARG A 5 3.77 3.31 4.79
C ARG A 5 4.15 3.92 3.46
N THR A 6 5.35 3.57 2.99
CA THR A 6 5.91 3.97 1.69
C THR A 6 6.65 2.80 1.05
N ILE A 7 7.03 2.94 -0.22
CA ILE A 7 7.90 1.95 -0.89
C ILE A 7 9.25 1.81 -0.18
N ALA A 8 9.74 2.88 0.47
CA ALA A 8 11.01 2.86 1.21
C ALA A 8 10.97 2.00 2.49
N ASP A 9 9.79 1.59 2.96
CA ASP A 9 9.68 0.63 4.08
C ASP A 9 10.08 -0.81 3.66
N ILE A 10 10.23 -1.10 2.38
CA ILE A 10 10.76 -2.36 1.89
C ILE A 10 12.28 -2.31 2.04
N PRO A 11 12.91 -3.22 2.82
CA PRO A 11 14.30 -3.07 3.22
C PRO A 11 15.32 -3.07 2.08
N ASP A 12 15.09 -3.91 1.07
CA ASP A 12 16.00 -4.09 -0.07
C ASP A 12 15.31 -4.72 -1.29
N SER A 13 16.04 -4.79 -2.39
CA SER A 13 15.54 -5.37 -3.65
C SER A 13 15.26 -6.87 -3.56
N ASN A 14 15.89 -7.63 -2.65
CA ASN A 14 15.62 -9.05 -2.47
C ASN A 14 14.25 -9.25 -1.80
N GLN A 15 13.94 -8.47 -0.77
CA GLN A 15 12.61 -8.49 -0.15
C GLN A 15 11.51 -8.06 -1.13
N LEU A 16 11.80 -7.09 -1.99
CA LEU A 16 10.89 -6.69 -3.06
C LEU A 16 10.63 -7.87 -4.02
N ARG A 17 11.68 -8.57 -4.48
CA ARG A 17 11.54 -9.75 -5.36
C ARG A 17 10.75 -10.86 -4.69
N LEU A 18 11.04 -11.19 -3.43
CA LEU A 18 10.28 -12.19 -2.66
C LEU A 18 8.79 -11.85 -2.56
N LEU A 19 8.45 -10.57 -2.39
CA LEU A 19 7.07 -10.10 -2.39
C LEU A 19 6.38 -10.34 -3.73
N LEU A 20 7.06 -10.03 -4.86
CA LEU A 20 6.54 -10.26 -6.20
C LEU A 20 6.39 -11.75 -6.52
N ASP A 21 7.37 -12.58 -6.15
CA ASP A 21 7.31 -14.02 -6.32
C ASP A 21 6.16 -14.64 -5.53
N ARG A 22 5.94 -14.16 -4.30
CA ARG A 22 4.80 -14.57 -3.49
C ARG A 22 3.46 -14.17 -4.13
N ALA A 23 3.38 -12.97 -4.68
CA ALA A 23 2.21 -12.51 -5.42
C ALA A 23 1.94 -13.38 -6.66
N ALA A 24 2.98 -13.72 -7.44
CA ALA A 24 2.90 -14.60 -8.60
C ALA A 24 2.41 -16.01 -8.21
N LEU A 25 2.96 -16.58 -7.14
CA LEU A 25 2.53 -17.86 -6.60
C LEU A 25 1.06 -17.84 -6.20
N LEU A 26 0.62 -16.86 -5.41
CA LEU A 26 -0.76 -16.74 -4.94
C LEU A 26 -1.73 -16.54 -6.12
N LYS A 27 -1.35 -15.75 -7.13
CA LYS A 27 -2.14 -15.55 -8.35
C LYS A 27 -2.31 -16.85 -9.13
N ARG A 28 -1.27 -17.67 -9.25
CA ARG A 28 -1.31 -19.00 -9.88
C ARG A 28 -2.21 -19.94 -9.11
N LEU A 29 -2.02 -20.05 -7.80
CA LEU A 29 -2.84 -20.90 -6.93
C LEU A 29 -4.32 -20.49 -6.95
N ARG A 30 -4.61 -19.19 -7.04
CA ARG A 30 -5.99 -18.70 -7.18
C ARG A 30 -6.66 -19.20 -8.45
N ARG A 31 -5.95 -19.20 -9.58
CA ARG A 31 -6.48 -19.73 -10.85
C ARG A 31 -6.77 -21.23 -10.79
N GLN A 32 -6.06 -21.96 -9.93
CA GLN A 32 -6.22 -23.39 -9.69
C GLN A 32 -7.24 -23.73 -8.59
N GLY A 33 -7.81 -22.73 -7.92
CA GLY A 33 -8.69 -22.95 -6.77
C GLY A 33 -7.98 -23.49 -5.51
N GLN A 34 -6.66 -23.33 -5.44
CA GLN A 34 -5.79 -23.95 -4.41
C GLN A 34 -5.13 -22.92 -3.48
N VAL A 35 -5.75 -21.76 -3.29
CA VAL A 35 -5.18 -20.72 -2.41
C VAL A 35 -5.19 -21.23 -0.95
N PRO A 36 -4.02 -21.26 -0.28
CA PRO A 36 -3.97 -21.64 1.12
C PRO A 36 -4.61 -20.56 2.01
N LYS A 37 -5.29 -20.98 3.07
CA LYS A 37 -5.93 -20.10 4.05
C LYS A 37 -4.91 -19.55 5.05
N THR A 38 -3.88 -18.88 4.56
CA THR A 38 -2.73 -18.40 5.38
C THR A 38 -3.10 -17.26 6.34
N LEU A 39 -4.26 -16.64 6.18
CA LEU A 39 -4.78 -15.60 7.07
C LEU A 39 -6.02 -16.06 7.84
N ASP A 40 -6.19 -17.37 8.02
CA ASP A 40 -7.31 -17.92 8.80
C ASP A 40 -7.35 -17.30 10.19
N GLY A 41 -8.55 -16.84 10.59
CA GLY A 41 -8.76 -16.14 11.86
C GLY A 41 -8.18 -14.72 11.96
N ARG A 42 -7.50 -14.20 10.91
CA ARG A 42 -6.91 -12.86 10.94
C ARG A 42 -7.89 -11.78 10.49
N VAL A 43 -7.79 -10.63 11.14
CA VAL A 43 -8.64 -9.46 10.88
C VAL A 43 -7.80 -8.30 10.35
N LEU A 44 -8.22 -7.75 9.20
CA LEU A 44 -7.71 -6.48 8.67
C LEU A 44 -8.78 -5.39 8.87
N ALA A 45 -8.49 -4.40 9.69
CA ALA A 45 -9.34 -3.21 9.79
C ALA A 45 -8.87 -2.16 8.76
N MET A 46 -9.82 -1.66 7.97
CA MET A 46 -9.54 -0.70 6.89
C MET A 46 -10.33 0.59 7.12
N VAL A 47 -9.63 1.73 7.12
CA VAL A 47 -10.24 3.05 7.24
C VAL A 47 -10.03 3.85 5.98
N PHE A 48 -11.13 4.34 5.40
CA PHE A 48 -11.13 5.14 4.17
C PHE A 48 -11.61 6.57 4.44
N GLY A 49 -10.68 7.53 4.33
CA GLY A 49 -10.99 8.97 4.34
C GLY A 49 -11.46 9.50 2.99
N GLN A 50 -11.31 8.71 1.92
CA GLN A 50 -11.71 9.05 0.56
C GLN A 50 -12.30 7.83 -0.14
N PRO A 51 -13.22 8.01 -1.11
CA PRO A 51 -13.77 6.91 -1.89
C PRO A 51 -12.68 6.06 -2.57
N SER A 52 -12.85 4.75 -2.53
CA SER A 52 -11.90 3.82 -3.11
C SER A 52 -12.59 2.53 -3.52
N THR A 53 -12.77 2.31 -4.82
CA THR A 53 -13.35 1.06 -5.34
C THR A 53 -12.31 -0.06 -5.39
N ARG A 54 -11.18 0.20 -6.08
CA ARG A 54 -10.17 -0.83 -6.35
C ARG A 54 -9.45 -1.29 -5.09
N THR A 55 -8.94 -0.37 -4.27
CA THR A 55 -8.23 -0.72 -3.03
C THR A 55 -9.16 -1.48 -2.09
N ARG A 56 -10.37 -0.96 -1.85
CA ARG A 56 -11.34 -1.61 -0.99
C ARG A 56 -11.64 -3.04 -1.45
N LEU A 57 -12.08 -3.19 -2.70
CA LEU A 57 -12.49 -4.50 -3.23
C LEU A 57 -11.32 -5.49 -3.26
N SER A 58 -10.10 -5.05 -3.60
CA SER A 58 -8.93 -5.94 -3.67
C SER A 58 -8.53 -6.47 -2.29
N PHE A 59 -8.54 -5.64 -1.26
CA PHE A 59 -8.20 -6.07 0.09
C PHE A 59 -9.32 -6.90 0.73
N GLU A 60 -10.60 -6.52 0.59
CA GLU A 60 -11.72 -7.31 1.09
C GLU A 60 -11.74 -8.72 0.46
N SER A 61 -11.64 -8.78 -0.87
CA SER A 61 -11.61 -10.08 -1.57
C SER A 61 -10.32 -10.87 -1.27
N GLY A 62 -9.19 -10.20 -1.15
CA GLY A 62 -7.91 -10.83 -0.80
C GLY A 62 -7.94 -11.47 0.58
N MET A 63 -8.43 -10.77 1.59
CA MET A 63 -8.61 -11.31 2.95
C MET A 63 -9.52 -12.53 2.94
N SER A 64 -10.68 -12.44 2.30
CA SER A 64 -11.64 -13.56 2.19
C SER A 64 -11.03 -14.78 1.50
N ILE A 65 -10.31 -14.58 0.39
CA ILE A 65 -9.67 -15.67 -0.35
C ILE A 65 -8.59 -16.36 0.50
N LEU A 66 -7.84 -15.61 1.30
CA LEU A 66 -6.79 -16.11 2.18
C LEU A 66 -7.31 -16.65 3.53
N GLY A 67 -8.63 -16.64 3.78
CA GLY A 67 -9.26 -17.16 5.00
C GLY A 67 -9.42 -16.14 6.11
N GLY A 68 -8.98 -14.91 5.92
CA GLY A 68 -9.11 -13.82 6.88
C GLY A 68 -10.39 -13.02 6.70
N HIS A 69 -10.53 -11.99 7.53
CA HIS A 69 -11.67 -11.08 7.57
C HIS A 69 -11.23 -9.64 7.32
N ALA A 70 -12.04 -8.86 6.63
CA ALA A 70 -11.83 -7.43 6.48
C ALA A 70 -13.00 -6.65 7.10
N VAL A 71 -12.69 -5.69 7.96
CA VAL A 71 -13.66 -4.75 8.54
C VAL A 71 -13.40 -3.39 7.92
N THR A 72 -14.36 -2.86 7.16
CA THR A 72 -14.21 -1.58 6.47
C THR A 72 -15.02 -0.49 7.15
N MET A 73 -14.37 0.61 7.45
CA MET A 73 -14.95 1.82 8.04
C MET A 73 -14.61 3.03 7.17
N GLN A 74 -15.44 4.06 7.23
CA GLN A 74 -15.09 5.39 6.73
C GLN A 74 -14.64 6.27 7.90
N THR A 75 -13.81 7.29 7.64
CA THR A 75 -13.37 8.22 8.69
C THR A 75 -14.56 8.86 9.44
N ARG A 76 -15.69 9.08 8.75
CA ARG A 76 -16.91 9.61 9.38
C ARG A 76 -17.56 8.64 10.37
N ASP A 77 -17.25 7.35 10.31
CA ASP A 77 -17.79 6.32 11.22
C ASP A 77 -17.01 6.27 12.54
N LEU A 78 -15.85 6.94 12.60
CA LEU A 78 -14.98 7.01 13.78
C LEU A 78 -15.47 8.11 14.74
N GLN A 79 -15.13 7.98 16.01
CA GLN A 79 -15.51 8.93 17.06
C GLN A 79 -14.65 10.21 17.08
N LEU A 80 -13.76 10.42 16.10
CA LEU A 80 -12.86 11.58 16.01
C LEU A 80 -13.62 12.92 16.09
N LYS A 81 -14.80 13.01 15.47
CA LYS A 81 -15.63 14.22 15.51
C LYS A 81 -16.23 14.53 16.88
N TYR A 82 -16.19 13.56 17.80
CA TYR A 82 -16.69 13.71 19.18
C TYR A 82 -15.56 13.86 20.20
N GLY A 83 -14.32 14.13 19.72
CA GLY A 83 -13.18 14.45 20.57
C GLY A 83 -12.26 13.26 20.89
N GLU A 84 -12.52 12.05 20.35
CA GLU A 84 -11.56 10.96 20.43
C GLU A 84 -10.30 11.32 19.64
N THR A 85 -9.12 11.05 20.20
CA THR A 85 -7.87 11.30 19.50
C THR A 85 -7.59 10.20 18.47
N LEU A 86 -6.86 10.55 17.40
CA LEU A 86 -6.43 9.55 16.41
C LEU A 86 -5.52 8.48 17.05
N GLN A 87 -4.72 8.85 18.05
CA GLN A 87 -3.88 7.95 18.83
C GLN A 87 -4.70 6.90 19.58
N ASP A 88 -5.80 7.33 20.23
CA ASP A 88 -6.67 6.41 20.98
C ASP A 88 -7.46 5.52 20.03
N THR A 89 -8.00 6.08 18.96
CA THR A 89 -8.62 5.30 17.87
C THR A 89 -7.66 4.23 17.32
N ALA A 90 -6.39 4.58 17.08
CA ALA A 90 -5.38 3.64 16.59
C ALA A 90 -5.12 2.50 17.60
N ARG A 91 -4.98 2.84 18.90
CA ARG A 91 -4.80 1.82 19.96
C ARG A 91 -5.98 0.87 20.05
N VAL A 92 -7.20 1.41 20.00
CA VAL A 92 -8.43 0.60 20.06
C VAL A 92 -8.51 -0.32 18.84
N MET A 93 -8.30 0.19 17.62
CA MET A 93 -8.32 -0.65 16.42
C MET A 93 -7.28 -1.77 16.46
N GLY A 94 -6.07 -1.48 16.99
CA GLY A 94 -5.01 -2.46 17.14
C GLY A 94 -5.29 -3.57 18.17
N GLN A 95 -6.26 -3.40 19.07
CA GLN A 95 -6.71 -4.48 19.98
C GLN A 95 -7.67 -5.46 19.30
N TYR A 96 -8.36 -5.04 18.23
CA TYR A 96 -9.35 -5.84 17.54
C TYR A 96 -8.87 -6.40 16.20
N ALA A 97 -7.80 -5.86 15.63
CA ALA A 97 -7.30 -6.24 14.32
C ALA A 97 -5.84 -6.70 14.37
N ASP A 98 -5.46 -7.60 13.47
CA ASP A 98 -4.07 -8.06 13.29
C ASP A 98 -3.25 -7.14 12.40
N ALA A 99 -3.91 -6.33 11.58
CA ALA A 99 -3.30 -5.29 10.75
C ALA A 99 -4.31 -4.19 10.44
N LEU A 100 -3.81 -2.98 10.12
CA LEU A 100 -4.62 -1.86 9.68
C LEU A 100 -4.28 -1.44 8.26
N LEU A 101 -5.27 -0.98 7.50
CA LEU A 101 -5.07 -0.24 6.26
C LEU A 101 -5.69 1.14 6.41
N LEU A 102 -4.91 2.18 6.17
CA LEU A 102 -5.39 3.55 6.19
C LEU A 102 -5.25 4.19 4.80
N ARG A 103 -6.36 4.72 4.28
CA ARG A 103 -6.38 5.59 3.11
C ARG A 103 -6.78 6.99 3.55
N ALA A 104 -5.80 7.88 3.69
CA ALA A 104 -5.97 9.25 4.14
C ALA A 104 -5.35 10.24 3.14
N LYS A 105 -5.77 11.50 3.17
CA LYS A 105 -5.09 12.54 2.39
C LYS A 105 -3.76 12.91 3.03
N ASP A 106 -3.77 13.06 4.34
CA ASP A 106 -2.62 13.48 5.14
C ASP A 106 -1.77 12.27 5.55
N HIS A 107 -0.47 12.32 5.25
CA HIS A 107 0.47 11.27 5.60
C HIS A 107 0.79 11.23 7.10
N GLU A 108 0.73 12.37 7.78
CA GLU A 108 0.94 12.43 9.24
C GLU A 108 -0.10 11.61 10.00
N GLN A 109 -1.32 11.53 9.49
CA GLN A 109 -2.35 10.65 10.07
C GLN A 109 -1.93 9.17 9.98
N LEU A 110 -1.36 8.76 8.85
CA LEU A 110 -0.84 7.40 8.68
C LEU A 110 0.32 7.12 9.64
N GLU A 111 1.25 8.05 9.78
CA GLU A 111 2.38 7.92 10.71
C GLU A 111 1.90 7.83 12.17
N THR A 112 0.93 8.66 12.55
CA THR A 112 0.32 8.59 13.88
C THR A 112 -0.32 7.22 14.12
N VAL A 113 -1.11 6.71 13.17
CA VAL A 113 -1.71 5.39 13.30
C VAL A 113 -0.63 4.30 13.40
N ALA A 114 0.42 4.36 12.57
CA ALA A 114 1.52 3.40 12.63
C ALA A 114 2.26 3.40 13.97
N GLN A 115 2.42 4.58 14.58
CA GLN A 115 3.08 4.73 15.87
C GLN A 115 2.27 4.12 17.03
N PHE A 116 0.94 4.23 17.00
CA PHE A 116 0.11 3.91 18.16
C PHE A 116 -0.73 2.63 18.03
N ALA A 117 -0.89 2.08 16.83
CA ALA A 117 -1.75 0.92 16.61
C ALA A 117 -1.26 -0.38 17.26
N GLY A 118 0.05 -0.55 17.47
CA GLY A 118 0.61 -1.80 17.98
C GLY A 118 0.54 -3.00 17.02
N VAL A 119 0.04 -2.82 15.81
CA VAL A 119 -0.06 -3.81 14.72
C VAL A 119 0.48 -3.25 13.41
N PRO A 120 0.82 -4.06 12.40
CA PRO A 120 1.24 -3.58 11.08
C PRO A 120 0.24 -2.62 10.45
N VAL A 121 0.74 -1.55 9.83
CA VAL A 121 -0.09 -0.56 9.12
C VAL A 121 0.31 -0.51 7.66
N ILE A 122 -0.69 -0.55 6.78
CA ILE A 122 -0.56 -0.50 5.32
C ILE A 122 -1.12 0.83 4.81
N ASN A 123 -0.35 1.53 3.98
CA ASN A 123 -0.78 2.73 3.29
C ASN A 123 -1.69 2.38 2.10
N GLY A 124 -2.96 2.66 2.23
CA GLY A 124 -3.96 2.52 1.15
C GLY A 124 -3.99 3.71 0.17
N MET A 125 -3.16 4.69 0.33
CA MET A 125 -2.83 5.92 -0.38
C MET A 125 -2.86 7.13 0.55
N THR A 126 -1.83 7.94 0.47
CA THR A 126 -1.76 9.30 1.02
C THR A 126 -1.32 10.29 -0.07
N ALA A 127 -1.15 11.56 0.28
CA ALA A 127 -0.61 12.55 -0.66
C ALA A 127 0.87 12.30 -1.00
N ILE A 128 1.60 11.54 -0.18
CA ILE A 128 3.04 11.30 -0.35
C ILE A 128 3.32 10.04 -1.16
N ASP A 129 2.62 8.93 -0.89
CA ASP A 129 2.89 7.65 -1.56
C ASP A 129 1.62 6.80 -1.72
N HIS A 130 1.67 5.91 -2.69
CA HIS A 130 0.67 4.85 -2.91
C HIS A 130 1.36 3.50 -3.16
N PRO A 131 2.00 2.90 -2.13
CA PRO A 131 2.85 1.73 -2.30
C PRO A 131 2.10 0.55 -2.92
N CYS A 132 0.83 0.34 -2.58
CA CYS A 132 0.02 -0.73 -3.18
C CYS A 132 -0.14 -0.58 -4.70
N GLN A 133 -0.28 0.65 -5.22
CA GLN A 133 -0.37 0.89 -6.66
C GLN A 133 0.97 0.63 -7.34
N VAL A 134 2.05 1.20 -6.80
CA VAL A 134 3.40 1.05 -7.36
C VAL A 134 3.81 -0.43 -7.42
N LEU A 135 3.57 -1.20 -6.35
CA LEU A 135 3.82 -2.64 -6.32
C LEU A 135 2.96 -3.42 -7.31
N THR A 136 1.71 -3.01 -7.51
CA THR A 136 0.80 -3.65 -8.48
C THR A 136 1.27 -3.42 -9.92
N ASP A 137 1.72 -2.21 -10.23
CA ASP A 137 2.22 -1.85 -11.56
C ASP A 137 3.54 -2.57 -11.84
N LEU A 138 4.47 -2.59 -10.87
CA LEU A 138 5.70 -3.37 -10.96
C LEU A 138 5.39 -4.85 -11.18
N PHE A 139 4.48 -5.42 -10.40
CA PHE A 139 4.09 -6.81 -10.55
C PHE A 139 3.48 -7.10 -11.93
N THR A 140 2.72 -6.17 -12.49
CA THR A 140 2.14 -6.32 -13.84
C THR A 140 3.21 -6.43 -14.92
N VAL A 141 4.32 -5.70 -14.79
CA VAL A 141 5.46 -5.80 -15.71
C VAL A 141 6.26 -7.06 -15.41
N TYR A 142 6.54 -7.33 -14.13
CA TYR A 142 7.31 -8.49 -13.66
C TYR A 142 6.74 -9.83 -14.16
N GLU A 143 5.42 -10.00 -14.11
CA GLU A 143 4.78 -11.25 -14.57
C GLU A 143 4.81 -11.45 -16.09
N ARG A 144 5.17 -10.42 -16.88
CA ARG A 144 5.12 -10.43 -18.34
C ARG A 144 6.47 -10.22 -19.02
N ARG A 145 7.46 -9.76 -18.28
CA ARG A 145 8.79 -9.39 -18.77
C ARG A 145 9.87 -9.89 -17.82
N GLU A 146 10.69 -10.82 -18.27
CA GLU A 146 11.82 -11.35 -17.49
C GLU A 146 12.79 -10.25 -17.05
N GLN A 147 12.93 -9.19 -17.87
CA GLN A 147 13.83 -8.06 -17.65
C GLN A 147 13.13 -6.84 -17.00
N ALA A 148 12.06 -7.04 -16.22
CA ALA A 148 11.28 -5.95 -15.63
C ALA A 148 12.12 -4.92 -14.86
N PHE A 149 13.20 -5.36 -14.21
CA PHE A 149 14.11 -4.52 -13.43
C PHE A 149 15.19 -3.82 -14.27
N GLU A 150 15.43 -4.27 -15.49
CA GLU A 150 16.47 -3.75 -16.40
C GLU A 150 15.88 -2.74 -17.41
N MET A 151 14.55 -2.69 -17.50
CA MET A 151 13.87 -1.78 -18.42
C MET A 151 13.98 -0.32 -17.97
N VAL A 152 13.95 0.58 -18.93
CA VAL A 152 13.73 2.00 -18.66
C VAL A 152 12.23 2.26 -18.64
N TRP A 153 11.73 2.76 -17.51
CA TRP A 153 10.33 3.12 -17.35
C TRP A 153 10.13 4.60 -17.63
N ALA A 154 8.94 5.00 -18.03
CA ALA A 154 8.58 6.40 -18.21
C ALA A 154 7.28 6.69 -17.45
N TRP A 155 7.32 7.74 -16.62
CA TRP A 155 6.12 8.37 -16.08
C TRP A 155 5.77 9.59 -16.92
N ILE A 156 4.57 9.62 -17.47
CA ILE A 156 4.06 10.75 -18.25
C ILE A 156 2.78 11.24 -17.58
N GLY A 157 2.81 12.40 -16.97
CA GLY A 157 1.66 12.95 -16.25
C GLY A 157 2.06 13.85 -15.08
N PRO A 158 1.10 14.34 -14.27
CA PRO A 158 1.39 15.20 -13.14
C PRO A 158 2.18 14.47 -12.03
N PRO A 159 2.92 15.22 -11.18
CA PRO A 159 3.63 14.67 -10.03
C PRO A 159 2.62 14.27 -8.93
N THR A 160 2.15 13.05 -8.98
CA THR A 160 1.22 12.48 -7.99
C THR A 160 1.94 11.67 -6.93
N SER A 161 1.24 11.26 -5.86
CA SER A 161 1.76 10.32 -4.86
C SER A 161 2.28 9.02 -5.49
N THR A 162 1.68 8.56 -6.59
CA THR A 162 2.17 7.39 -7.32
C THR A 162 3.50 7.68 -8.02
N ALA A 163 3.68 8.87 -8.61
CA ALA A 163 4.97 9.28 -9.20
C ALA A 163 6.08 9.32 -8.14
N MET A 164 5.76 9.82 -6.93
CA MET A 164 6.71 9.82 -5.80
C MET A 164 7.08 8.40 -5.38
N GLY A 165 6.12 7.50 -5.32
CA GLY A 165 6.36 6.09 -5.05
C GLY A 165 7.25 5.42 -6.10
N TYR A 166 7.13 5.80 -7.38
CA TYR A 166 8.06 5.34 -8.42
C TYR A 166 9.48 5.86 -8.25
N ALA A 167 9.67 7.09 -7.76
CA ALA A 167 11.01 7.58 -7.45
C ALA A 167 11.66 6.76 -6.32
N ALA A 168 10.88 6.43 -5.28
CA ALA A 168 11.33 5.53 -4.21
C ALA A 168 11.64 4.11 -4.75
N LEU A 169 10.81 3.57 -5.65
CA LEU A 169 11.04 2.30 -6.31
C LEU A 169 12.33 2.30 -7.15
N SER A 170 12.60 3.39 -7.86
CA SER A 170 13.84 3.56 -8.63
C SER A 170 15.07 3.39 -7.73
N LYS A 171 15.07 4.04 -6.56
CA LYS A 171 16.16 3.93 -5.57
C LYS A 171 16.27 2.51 -4.99
N LEU A 172 15.14 1.89 -4.65
CA LEU A 172 15.10 0.56 -4.04
C LEU A 172 15.54 -0.56 -4.99
N ALA A 173 15.04 -0.52 -6.23
CA ALA A 173 15.16 -1.61 -7.19
C ALA A 173 16.23 -1.39 -8.28
N GLY A 174 16.83 -0.20 -8.35
CA GLY A 174 17.78 0.18 -9.40
C GLY A 174 17.13 0.36 -10.78
N ILE A 175 15.80 0.46 -10.86
CA ILE A 175 15.08 0.66 -12.12
C ILE A 175 15.26 2.10 -12.58
N LYS A 176 15.67 2.31 -13.83
CA LYS A 176 15.73 3.64 -14.42
C LYS A 176 14.33 4.13 -14.75
N ILE A 177 13.92 5.26 -14.16
CA ILE A 177 12.61 5.87 -14.41
C ILE A 177 12.80 7.30 -14.90
N GLN A 178 12.20 7.60 -16.03
CA GLN A 178 12.17 8.96 -16.63
C GLN A 178 10.83 9.61 -16.32
N PHE A 179 10.86 10.85 -15.83
CA PHE A 179 9.66 11.59 -15.49
C PHE A 179 9.45 12.73 -16.49
N ALA A 180 8.26 12.75 -17.10
CA ALA A 180 7.81 13.83 -17.99
C ALA A 180 6.55 14.48 -17.39
N PHE A 181 6.71 15.66 -16.80
CA PHE A 181 5.62 16.42 -16.22
C PHE A 181 5.09 17.48 -17.19
N PRO A 182 3.77 17.71 -17.27
CA PRO A 182 3.17 18.67 -18.21
C PRO A 182 3.46 20.12 -17.85
N TYR A 183 3.94 20.40 -16.63
CA TYR A 183 4.31 21.73 -16.13
C TYR A 183 5.43 21.62 -15.10
N LYS A 184 6.15 22.71 -14.89
CA LYS A 184 7.17 22.79 -13.84
C LYS A 184 6.49 23.01 -12.50
N ASP A 185 6.42 21.96 -11.70
CA ASP A 185 6.11 22.04 -10.28
C ASP A 185 7.41 21.82 -9.51
N GLU A 186 8.11 22.91 -9.21
CA GLU A 186 9.42 22.88 -8.54
C GLU A 186 9.35 22.23 -7.15
N ASN A 187 8.22 22.40 -6.43
CA ASN A 187 8.02 21.80 -5.13
C ASN A 187 7.80 20.28 -5.20
N ALA A 188 7.18 19.80 -6.26
CA ALA A 188 7.00 18.38 -6.48
C ALA A 188 8.28 17.73 -7.04
N ILE A 189 8.97 18.40 -7.95
CA ILE A 189 10.22 17.91 -8.56
C ILE A 189 11.33 17.77 -7.50
N SER A 190 11.43 18.68 -6.56
CA SER A 190 12.44 18.63 -5.48
C SER A 190 12.27 17.43 -4.50
N LYS A 191 11.13 16.76 -4.54
CA LYS A 191 10.82 15.59 -3.69
C LYS A 191 11.07 14.24 -4.39
N LEU A 192 11.38 14.25 -5.69
CA LEU A 192 11.74 13.07 -6.49
C LEU A 192 13.23 12.75 -6.34
#